data_0b9dc98299e8c4986a916551b6fb8bd6
#
_entry.id   0b9dc98299e8c4986a916551b6fb8bd6
#
_cell.length_a   1.000
_cell.length_b   1.000
_cell.length_c   1.000
_cell.angle_alpha   90.00
_cell.angle_beta   90.00
_cell.angle_gamma   90.00
#
_symmetry.space_group_name_H-M   'P 1'
#
loop_
_entity.id
_entity.type
_entity.pdbx_description
1 polymer ?
#
loop_
_entity_poly.entity_id
_entity_poly.type
_entity_poly.pdbx_seq_one_letter_code
_entity_poly.pdbx_strand_id
1 'polypeptide(L)'
;HLESNQPLSVHHLQKCANLPESVINYELQQLMSNSSCPDLLCLKEGAVVMCTVNLDMDNGICNGAQGIISGFKENDKGITLPEVTFVNGIKKVLDMHYVQSEEYPAIAIGQIPLCLAWALTIHKIQGATLTMADIDVGSQIFECGQTYVALSRVQSLDGLYLSAFNPNRIRINESVYAFYSSIPEQDYKIEENIFKDFELQEDEYEKPSSNIKVIRL
;
A
#
# COMPACT_ATOMS: atom_id res chain seq x y z
N HIS A 1 -14.05 -12.29 -14.17
CA HIS A 1 -13.20 -12.74 -13.05
C HIS A 1 -11.83 -13.06 -13.62
N LEU A 2 -10.80 -12.34 -13.21
CA LEU A 2 -9.42 -12.74 -13.43
C LEU A 2 -8.95 -13.47 -12.17
N GLU A 3 -8.66 -14.76 -12.33
CA GLU A 3 -7.84 -15.46 -11.37
C GLU A 3 -6.39 -15.13 -11.71
N SER A 4 -5.76 -14.25 -10.97
CA SER A 4 -4.37 -13.90 -11.20
C SER A 4 -3.57 -14.14 -9.93
N ASN A 5 -3.02 -15.32 -9.85
CA ASN A 5 -1.75 -15.60 -9.22
C ASN A 5 -1.21 -16.85 -9.88
N GLN A 6 -0.43 -16.66 -10.93
CA GLN A 6 0.35 -17.79 -11.45
C GLN A 6 1.72 -17.70 -10.79
N PRO A 7 2.08 -18.65 -9.92
CA PRO A 7 3.45 -18.80 -9.52
C PRO A 7 4.25 -19.21 -10.76
N LEU A 8 5.31 -18.47 -11.05
CA LEU A 8 6.35 -18.75 -12.02
C LEU A 8 6.02 -18.57 -13.50
N SER A 9 6.73 -17.66 -14.13
CA SER A 9 6.91 -17.74 -15.58
C SER A 9 7.78 -18.97 -15.91
N VAL A 10 7.41 -19.71 -16.96
CA VAL A 10 8.15 -20.88 -17.47
C VAL A 10 9.64 -20.56 -17.72
N HIS A 11 9.98 -19.31 -17.93
CA HIS A 11 11.34 -18.85 -18.18
C HIS A 11 12.28 -18.91 -16.95
N HIS A 12 11.71 -18.78 -15.73
CA HIS A 12 12.48 -18.92 -14.48
C HIS A 12 12.69 -20.38 -14.08
N LEU A 13 11.73 -21.27 -14.39
CA LEU A 13 11.89 -22.72 -14.14
C LEU A 13 13.07 -23.33 -14.89
N GLN A 14 13.41 -22.84 -16.09
CA GLN A 14 14.55 -23.35 -16.86
C GLN A 14 15.89 -22.96 -16.26
N LYS A 15 16.00 -21.80 -15.56
CA LYS A 15 17.21 -21.36 -14.88
C LYS A 15 17.43 -22.07 -13.53
N CYS A 16 16.38 -22.64 -12.95
CA CYS A 16 16.43 -23.37 -11.67
C CYS A 16 16.75 -24.87 -11.85
N ALA A 17 16.97 -25.34 -13.08
CA ALA A 17 17.14 -26.77 -13.39
C ALA A 17 18.26 -27.49 -12.58
N ASN A 18 19.17 -26.74 -11.95
CA ASN A 18 20.28 -27.29 -11.15
C ASN A 18 20.04 -27.18 -9.63
N LEU A 19 18.91 -26.64 -9.18
CA LEU A 19 18.61 -26.52 -7.75
C LEU A 19 17.74 -27.70 -7.28
N PRO A 20 17.94 -28.22 -6.07
CA PRO A 20 17.04 -29.20 -5.48
C PRO A 20 15.61 -28.64 -5.38
N GLU A 21 14.63 -29.46 -5.68
CA GLU A 21 13.22 -29.06 -5.63
C GLU A 21 12.79 -28.56 -4.23
N SER A 22 13.37 -29.10 -3.17
CA SER A 22 13.14 -28.66 -1.80
C SER A 22 13.57 -27.20 -1.57
N VAL A 23 14.68 -26.77 -2.19
CA VAL A 23 15.16 -25.39 -2.10
C VAL A 23 14.23 -24.46 -2.88
N ILE A 24 13.83 -24.88 -4.08
CA ILE A 24 12.89 -24.09 -4.91
C ILE A 24 11.56 -23.88 -4.17
N ASN A 25 10.99 -24.95 -3.62
CA ASN A 25 9.74 -24.87 -2.89
C ASN A 25 9.82 -24.02 -1.63
N TYR A 26 10.93 -24.11 -0.89
CA TYR A 26 11.16 -23.29 0.29
C TYR A 26 11.22 -21.80 -0.07
N GLU A 27 12.03 -21.43 -1.07
CA GLU A 27 12.17 -20.05 -1.52
C GLU A 27 10.85 -19.47 -2.05
N LEU A 28 10.11 -20.24 -2.85
CA LEU A 28 8.79 -19.82 -3.31
C LEU A 28 7.82 -19.57 -2.16
N GLN A 29 7.82 -20.44 -1.15
CA GLN A 29 6.97 -20.27 0.03
C GLN A 29 7.37 -19.02 0.83
N GLN A 30 8.67 -18.73 0.96
CA GLN A 30 9.15 -17.51 1.61
C GLN A 30 8.72 -16.25 0.82
N LEU A 31 8.89 -16.25 -0.50
CA LEU A 31 8.48 -15.12 -1.35
C LEU A 31 6.97 -14.89 -1.28
N MET A 32 6.16 -15.95 -1.29
CA MET A 32 4.70 -15.84 -1.18
C MET A 32 4.27 -15.33 0.19
N SER A 33 4.86 -15.84 1.28
CA SER A 33 4.52 -15.41 2.65
C SER A 33 4.88 -13.96 2.94
N ASN A 34 5.95 -13.45 2.32
CA ASN A 34 6.42 -12.08 2.48
C ASN A 34 5.77 -11.11 1.47
N SER A 35 4.95 -11.62 0.55
CA SER A 35 4.28 -10.79 -0.44
C SER A 35 3.15 -9.97 0.17
N SER A 36 3.07 -8.70 -0.22
CA SER A 36 1.94 -7.82 0.10
C SER A 36 0.68 -8.13 -0.75
N CYS A 37 0.85 -8.88 -1.83
CA CYS A 37 -0.24 -9.28 -2.71
C CYS A 37 -0.92 -10.56 -2.21
N PRO A 38 -2.25 -10.70 -2.37
CA PRO A 38 -2.94 -11.93 -2.02
C PRO A 38 -2.56 -13.06 -3.00
N ASP A 39 -2.55 -14.30 -2.52
CA ASP A 39 -2.31 -15.49 -3.35
C ASP A 39 -3.33 -15.61 -4.49
N LEU A 40 -4.57 -15.22 -4.23
CA LEU A 40 -5.66 -15.17 -5.22
C LEU A 40 -6.26 -13.78 -5.24
N LEU A 41 -6.10 -13.07 -6.36
CA LEU A 41 -6.66 -11.76 -6.58
C LEU A 41 -7.81 -11.81 -7.59
N CYS A 42 -9.04 -11.65 -7.10
CA CYS A 42 -10.23 -11.60 -7.95
C CYS A 42 -10.60 -10.15 -8.23
N LEU A 43 -10.51 -9.71 -9.47
CA LEU A 43 -10.81 -8.36 -9.91
C LEU A 43 -12.06 -8.33 -10.80
N LYS A 44 -12.80 -7.23 -10.71
CA LYS A 44 -13.89 -6.88 -11.63
C LYS A 44 -13.90 -5.37 -11.88
N GLU A 45 -14.51 -4.95 -12.96
CA GLU A 45 -14.74 -3.53 -13.24
C GLU A 45 -15.49 -2.85 -12.07
N GLY A 46 -15.06 -1.64 -11.73
CA GLY A 46 -15.58 -0.87 -10.60
C GLY A 46 -15.02 -1.28 -9.24
N ALA A 47 -14.17 -2.31 -9.14
CA ALA A 47 -13.50 -2.66 -7.88
C ALA A 47 -12.50 -1.56 -7.48
N VAL A 48 -12.54 -1.17 -6.20
CA VAL A 48 -11.55 -0.26 -5.61
C VAL A 48 -10.31 -1.07 -5.27
N VAL A 49 -9.17 -0.60 -5.74
CA VAL A 49 -7.87 -1.27 -5.59
C VAL A 49 -6.81 -0.31 -5.09
N MET A 50 -5.74 -0.87 -4.53
CA MET A 50 -4.56 -0.13 -4.10
C MET A 50 -3.32 -0.80 -4.66
N CYS A 51 -2.38 0.01 -5.14
CA CYS A 51 -1.07 -0.45 -5.59
C CYS A 51 -0.23 -0.90 -4.39
N THR A 52 0.45 -2.04 -4.51
CA THR A 52 1.24 -2.63 -3.43
C THR A 52 2.74 -2.43 -3.57
N VAL A 53 3.18 -1.85 -4.69
CA VAL A 53 4.59 -1.56 -5.00
C VAL A 53 4.73 -0.19 -5.66
N ASN A 54 5.96 0.32 -5.73
CA ASN A 54 6.27 1.55 -6.45
C ASN A 54 6.45 1.22 -7.94
N LEU A 55 5.50 1.64 -8.78
CA LEU A 55 5.51 1.37 -10.22
C LEU A 55 5.96 2.53 -11.07
N ASP A 56 5.57 3.75 -10.67
CA ASP A 56 5.77 4.96 -11.47
C ASP A 56 5.71 6.18 -10.54
N MET A 57 6.83 6.43 -9.88
CA MET A 57 6.93 7.47 -8.84
C MET A 57 6.70 8.87 -9.42
N ASP A 58 7.15 9.12 -10.64
CA ASP A 58 7.02 10.42 -11.31
C ASP A 58 5.55 10.78 -11.57
N ASN A 59 4.75 9.75 -11.81
CA ASN A 59 3.32 9.87 -12.02
C ASN A 59 2.48 9.56 -10.76
N GLY A 60 3.10 9.46 -9.59
CA GLY A 60 2.42 9.21 -8.33
C GLY A 60 1.78 7.82 -8.19
N ILE A 61 2.21 6.84 -9.00
CA ILE A 61 1.77 5.45 -8.89
C ILE A 61 2.78 4.69 -8.03
N CYS A 62 2.62 4.81 -6.74
CA CYS A 62 3.47 4.20 -5.73
C CYS A 62 2.66 3.25 -4.84
N ASN A 63 3.36 2.60 -3.92
CA ASN A 63 2.71 1.80 -2.88
C ASN A 63 1.71 2.67 -2.09
N GLY A 64 0.47 2.21 -1.98
CA GLY A 64 -0.63 2.96 -1.38
C GLY A 64 -1.47 3.76 -2.39
N ALA A 65 -1.03 3.94 -3.64
CA ALA A 65 -1.82 4.63 -4.66
C ALA A 65 -3.14 3.89 -4.94
N GLN A 66 -4.25 4.60 -4.81
CA GLN A 66 -5.59 4.04 -4.95
C GLN A 66 -6.16 4.30 -6.34
N GLY A 67 -7.03 3.41 -6.78
CA GLY A 67 -7.70 3.52 -8.06
C GLY A 67 -8.92 2.60 -8.17
N ILE A 68 -9.53 2.65 -9.34
CA ILE A 68 -10.68 1.81 -9.66
C ILE A 68 -10.34 1.02 -10.94
N ILE A 69 -10.68 -0.26 -10.97
CA ILE A 69 -10.59 -1.06 -12.19
C ILE A 69 -11.56 -0.48 -13.23
N SER A 70 -11.01 0.12 -14.28
CA SER A 70 -11.76 0.73 -15.37
C SER A 70 -12.05 -0.23 -16.53
N GLY A 71 -11.38 -1.37 -16.55
CA GLY A 71 -11.56 -2.41 -17.57
C GLY A 71 -10.42 -3.41 -17.55
N PHE A 72 -10.40 -4.23 -18.59
CA PHE A 72 -9.36 -5.24 -18.80
C PHE A 72 -8.88 -5.16 -20.25
N LYS A 73 -7.59 -5.31 -20.45
CA LYS A 73 -6.96 -5.32 -21.79
C LYS A 73 -6.12 -6.57 -21.97
N GLU A 74 -6.16 -7.12 -23.15
CA GLU A 74 -5.32 -8.23 -23.55
C GLU A 74 -3.98 -7.71 -24.08
N ASN A 75 -2.88 -8.29 -23.62
CA ASN A 75 -1.56 -7.98 -24.14
C ASN A 75 -1.25 -8.83 -25.39
N ASP A 76 -0.10 -8.57 -26.02
CA ASP A 76 0.34 -9.26 -27.26
C ASP A 76 0.52 -10.77 -27.07
N LYS A 77 0.53 -11.26 -25.81
CA LYS A 77 0.65 -12.68 -25.46
C LYS A 77 -0.71 -13.34 -25.15
N GLY A 78 -1.82 -12.63 -25.33
CA GLY A 78 -3.16 -13.13 -25.01
C GLY A 78 -3.47 -13.15 -23.51
N ILE A 79 -2.69 -12.43 -22.68
CA ILE A 79 -2.91 -12.35 -21.24
C ILE A 79 -3.79 -11.13 -20.95
N THR A 80 -4.89 -11.35 -20.24
CA THR A 80 -5.79 -10.27 -19.80
C THR A 80 -5.20 -9.57 -18.59
N LEU A 81 -5.02 -8.25 -18.69
CA LEU A 81 -4.45 -7.39 -17.67
C LEU A 81 -5.46 -6.35 -17.19
N PRO A 82 -5.47 -5.96 -15.91
CA PRO A 82 -6.35 -4.93 -15.41
C PRO A 82 -5.90 -3.54 -15.85
N GLU A 83 -6.85 -2.72 -16.31
CA GLU A 83 -6.69 -1.29 -16.49
C GLU A 83 -7.23 -0.56 -15.26
N VAL A 84 -6.38 0.25 -14.64
CA VAL A 84 -6.71 1.01 -13.42
C VAL A 84 -6.74 2.48 -13.74
N THR A 85 -7.80 3.16 -13.32
CA THR A 85 -7.86 4.63 -13.24
C THR A 85 -7.54 5.01 -11.80
N PHE A 86 -6.37 5.61 -11.58
CA PHE A 86 -5.91 6.07 -10.29
C PHE A 86 -6.62 7.37 -9.87
N VAL A 87 -6.60 7.68 -8.55
CA VAL A 87 -7.26 8.88 -7.99
C VAL A 87 -6.71 10.18 -8.62
N ASN A 88 -5.44 10.21 -9.00
CA ASN A 88 -4.80 11.34 -9.70
C ASN A 88 -5.22 11.47 -11.19
N GLY A 89 -6.18 10.66 -11.66
CA GLY A 89 -6.70 10.69 -13.03
C GLY A 89 -5.90 9.87 -14.03
N ILE A 90 -4.75 9.33 -13.66
CA ILE A 90 -3.91 8.54 -14.57
C ILE A 90 -4.53 7.17 -14.79
N LYS A 91 -4.56 6.76 -16.06
CA LYS A 91 -5.02 5.45 -16.49
C LYS A 91 -3.85 4.60 -16.93
N LYS A 92 -3.70 3.41 -16.33
CA LYS A 92 -2.58 2.51 -16.62
C LYS A 92 -3.03 1.07 -16.65
N VAL A 93 -2.58 0.32 -17.63
CA VAL A 93 -2.68 -1.15 -17.66
C VAL A 93 -1.53 -1.70 -16.82
N LEU A 94 -1.85 -2.54 -15.86
CA LEU A 94 -0.86 -3.09 -14.94
C LEU A 94 -0.50 -4.51 -15.36
N ASP A 95 0.80 -4.71 -15.57
CA ASP A 95 1.39 -6.01 -15.88
C ASP A 95 1.93 -6.67 -14.60
N MET A 96 2.38 -7.91 -14.73
CA MET A 96 3.00 -8.68 -13.67
C MET A 96 4.25 -7.97 -13.15
N HIS A 97 4.32 -7.80 -11.84
CA HIS A 97 5.51 -7.39 -11.13
C HIS A 97 6.21 -8.62 -10.56
N TYR A 98 7.52 -8.76 -10.81
CA TYR A 98 8.29 -9.92 -10.39
C TYR A 98 9.14 -9.59 -9.17
N VAL A 99 8.97 -10.40 -8.12
CA VAL A 99 9.81 -10.36 -6.91
C VAL A 99 10.74 -11.58 -6.94
N GLN A 100 12.05 -11.32 -6.89
CA GLN A 100 13.08 -12.36 -6.94
C GLN A 100 13.60 -12.69 -5.54
N SER A 101 14.02 -13.94 -5.34
CA SER A 101 14.77 -14.33 -4.14
C SER A 101 16.13 -13.62 -4.13
N GLU A 102 16.54 -13.13 -2.95
CA GLU A 102 17.85 -12.53 -2.75
C GLU A 102 18.96 -13.57 -2.86
N GLU A 103 18.73 -14.78 -2.34
CA GLU A 103 19.71 -15.87 -2.36
C GLU A 103 19.77 -16.58 -3.72
N TYR A 104 18.61 -16.76 -4.36
CA TYR A 104 18.48 -17.43 -5.66
C TYR A 104 17.75 -16.55 -6.68
N PRO A 105 18.41 -15.58 -7.34
CA PRO A 105 17.75 -14.65 -8.26
C PRO A 105 17.05 -15.30 -9.47
N ALA A 106 17.31 -16.58 -9.71
CA ALA A 106 16.58 -17.37 -10.71
C ALA A 106 15.15 -17.73 -10.26
N ILE A 107 14.89 -17.70 -8.95
CA ILE A 107 13.57 -17.98 -8.36
C ILE A 107 12.85 -16.66 -8.19
N ALA A 108 11.66 -16.53 -8.76
CA ALA A 108 10.82 -15.34 -8.66
C ALA A 108 9.34 -15.71 -8.64
N ILE A 109 8.53 -14.86 -8.03
CA ILE A 109 7.08 -14.87 -8.16
C ILE A 109 6.62 -13.67 -8.96
N GLY A 110 5.66 -13.87 -9.86
CA GLY A 110 5.01 -12.80 -10.61
C GLY A 110 3.61 -12.54 -10.05
N GLN A 111 3.29 -11.28 -9.80
CA GLN A 111 2.00 -10.89 -9.23
C GLN A 111 1.51 -9.60 -9.90
N ILE A 112 0.19 -9.48 -10.07
CA ILE A 112 -0.40 -8.17 -10.36
C ILE A 112 -0.26 -7.34 -9.08
N PRO A 113 0.43 -6.19 -9.10
CA PRO A 113 0.79 -5.43 -7.89
C PRO A 113 -0.39 -4.62 -7.35
N LEU A 114 -1.50 -5.30 -7.09
CA LEU A 114 -2.75 -4.74 -6.59
C LEU A 114 -3.28 -5.55 -5.41
N CYS A 115 -3.95 -4.89 -4.49
CA CYS A 115 -4.89 -5.51 -3.57
C CYS A 115 -6.24 -4.79 -3.62
N LEU A 116 -7.32 -5.50 -3.21
CA LEU A 116 -8.62 -4.87 -3.02
C LEU A 116 -8.53 -3.88 -1.87
N ALA A 117 -9.07 -2.67 -2.07
CA ALA A 117 -8.91 -1.55 -1.14
C ALA A 117 -10.23 -1.01 -0.59
N TRP A 118 -11.31 -1.78 -0.65
CA TRP A 118 -12.60 -1.42 -0.05
C TRP A 118 -12.63 -1.61 1.47
N ALA A 119 -11.75 -2.46 2.03
CA ALA A 119 -11.47 -2.61 3.46
C ALA A 119 -10.06 -3.18 3.63
N LEU A 120 -9.25 -2.54 4.49
CA LEU A 120 -7.86 -2.89 4.74
C LEU A 120 -7.59 -2.93 6.24
N THR A 121 -6.63 -3.75 6.66
CA THR A 121 -6.13 -3.71 8.03
C THR A 121 -5.14 -2.57 8.21
N ILE A 122 -5.02 -2.06 9.43
CA ILE A 122 -4.06 -1.00 9.79
C ILE A 122 -2.63 -1.37 9.40
N HIS A 123 -2.25 -2.66 9.48
CA HIS A 123 -0.93 -3.12 9.07
C HIS A 123 -0.70 -2.97 7.56
N LYS A 124 -1.69 -3.27 6.73
CA LYS A 124 -1.57 -3.18 5.26
C LYS A 124 -1.48 -1.75 4.74
N ILE A 125 -1.96 -0.77 5.52
CA ILE A 125 -1.87 0.64 5.15
C ILE A 125 -0.67 1.35 5.79
N GLN A 126 0.19 0.63 6.50
CA GLN A 126 1.40 1.20 7.08
C GLN A 126 2.30 1.73 5.95
N GLY A 127 2.66 3.01 6.04
CA GLY A 127 3.41 3.72 4.97
C GLY A 127 2.55 4.28 3.83
N ALA A 128 1.27 3.90 3.72
CA ALA A 128 0.35 4.50 2.74
C ALA A 128 -0.16 5.85 3.23
N THR A 129 -0.55 6.71 2.28
CA THR A 129 -1.20 8.00 2.54
C THR A 129 -2.58 7.98 1.91
N LEU A 130 -3.60 8.31 2.70
CA LEU A 130 -5.01 8.27 2.30
C LEU A 130 -5.59 9.67 2.29
N THR A 131 -6.35 9.99 1.24
CA THR A 131 -7.11 11.25 1.19
C THR A 131 -8.34 11.18 2.09
N MET A 132 -8.97 10.00 2.18
CA MET A 132 -10.19 9.79 2.96
C MET A 132 -10.26 8.35 3.45
N ALA A 133 -10.62 8.16 4.73
CA ALA A 133 -10.84 6.83 5.31
C ALA A 133 -11.86 6.87 6.45
N ASP A 134 -12.64 5.80 6.57
CA ASP A 134 -13.43 5.48 7.76
C ASP A 134 -12.65 4.45 8.59
N ILE A 135 -12.25 4.82 9.81
CA ILE A 135 -11.30 4.08 10.63
C ILE A 135 -12.00 3.58 11.89
N ASP A 136 -11.89 2.26 12.14
CA ASP A 136 -12.25 1.65 13.41
C ASP A 136 -11.02 1.59 14.32
N VAL A 137 -10.99 2.46 15.33
CA VAL A 137 -10.01 2.45 16.43
C VAL A 137 -10.70 2.20 17.78
N GLY A 138 -11.69 1.33 17.75
CA GLY A 138 -12.46 0.92 18.93
C GLY A 138 -11.82 -0.22 19.71
N SER A 139 -12.62 -1.23 20.02
CA SER A 139 -12.22 -2.34 20.89
C SER A 139 -11.20 -3.31 20.29
N GLN A 140 -11.06 -3.32 18.96
CA GLN A 140 -10.18 -4.22 18.22
C GLN A 140 -8.70 -3.80 18.25
N ILE A 141 -8.41 -2.59 18.77
CA ILE A 141 -7.02 -2.13 18.94
C ILE A 141 -6.35 -2.95 20.06
N PHE A 142 -5.24 -3.62 19.74
CA PHE A 142 -4.52 -4.51 20.68
C PHE A 142 -3.05 -4.12 20.89
N GLU A 143 -2.42 -3.41 19.93
CA GLU A 143 -1.02 -3.01 20.01
C GLU A 143 -0.83 -1.54 20.39
N CYS A 144 0.30 -1.25 21.07
CA CYS A 144 0.73 0.13 21.33
C CYS A 144 1.02 0.87 20.02
N GLY A 145 0.56 2.12 19.91
CA GLY A 145 0.79 2.95 18.73
C GLY A 145 -0.10 2.62 17.53
N GLN A 146 -0.87 1.53 17.54
CA GLN A 146 -1.71 1.12 16.42
C GLN A 146 -2.74 2.19 16.03
N THR A 147 -3.37 2.85 17.00
CA THR A 147 -4.28 3.99 16.77
C THR A 147 -3.55 5.14 16.08
N TYR A 148 -2.34 5.49 16.51
CA TYR A 148 -1.54 6.53 15.88
C TYR A 148 -1.21 6.18 14.42
N VAL A 149 -0.79 4.95 14.16
CA VAL A 149 -0.52 4.48 12.79
C VAL A 149 -1.75 4.63 11.91
N ALA A 150 -2.93 4.26 12.38
CA ALA A 150 -4.17 4.39 11.62
C ALA A 150 -4.53 5.85 11.32
N LEU A 151 -4.60 6.69 12.35
CA LEU A 151 -5.02 8.09 12.21
C LEU A 151 -4.03 8.91 11.38
N SER A 152 -2.73 8.65 11.52
CA SER A 152 -1.68 9.34 10.77
C SER A 152 -1.63 8.97 9.28
N ARG A 153 -2.45 8.05 8.80
CA ARG A 153 -2.53 7.71 7.37
C ARG A 153 -3.34 8.72 6.57
N VAL A 154 -4.28 9.41 7.20
CA VAL A 154 -5.16 10.37 6.52
C VAL A 154 -4.50 11.74 6.50
N GLN A 155 -4.50 12.39 5.33
CA GLN A 155 -3.81 13.66 5.10
C GLN A 155 -4.41 14.85 5.87
N SER A 156 -5.73 14.85 6.09
CA SER A 156 -6.44 15.95 6.72
C SER A 156 -7.60 15.46 7.57
N LEU A 157 -8.04 16.29 8.52
CA LEU A 157 -9.22 15.99 9.34
C LEU A 157 -10.51 15.90 8.53
N ASP A 158 -10.59 16.60 7.40
CA ASP A 158 -11.77 16.58 6.53
C ASP A 158 -11.98 15.21 5.86
N GLY A 159 -10.90 14.44 5.69
CA GLY A 159 -10.96 13.08 5.16
C GLY A 159 -11.05 11.99 6.22
N LEU A 160 -11.00 12.33 7.51
CA LEU A 160 -10.98 11.37 8.61
C LEU A 160 -12.40 11.11 9.14
N TYR A 161 -12.86 9.87 9.02
CA TYR A 161 -14.11 9.39 9.61
C TYR A 161 -13.78 8.29 10.61
N LEU A 162 -14.50 8.25 11.72
CA LEU A 162 -14.33 7.24 12.77
C LEU A 162 -15.63 6.47 12.95
N SER A 163 -15.63 5.20 12.59
CA SER A 163 -16.74 4.29 12.86
C SER A 163 -16.76 3.79 14.30
N ALA A 164 -15.60 3.71 14.95
CA ALA A 164 -15.47 3.45 16.39
C ALA A 164 -14.20 4.12 16.94
N PHE A 165 -14.27 4.55 18.22
CA PHE A 165 -13.16 5.15 18.93
C PHE A 165 -13.18 4.75 20.39
N ASN A 166 -12.05 4.22 20.90
CA ASN A 166 -11.90 3.89 22.32
C ASN A 166 -10.60 4.49 22.87
N PRO A 167 -10.67 5.62 23.62
CA PRO A 167 -9.48 6.28 24.15
C PRO A 167 -8.68 5.39 25.11
N ASN A 168 -9.34 4.44 25.81
CA ASN A 168 -8.67 3.52 26.72
C ASN A 168 -7.76 2.50 26.02
N ARG A 169 -7.87 2.37 24.69
CA ARG A 169 -7.00 1.52 23.87
C ARG A 169 -5.78 2.24 23.35
N ILE A 170 -5.71 3.56 23.49
CA ILE A 170 -4.53 4.34 23.13
C ILE A 170 -3.49 4.12 24.24
N ARG A 171 -2.47 3.34 23.91
CA ARG A 171 -1.40 2.98 24.83
C ARG A 171 -0.05 3.35 24.27
N ILE A 172 0.86 3.77 25.14
CA ILE A 172 2.25 4.07 24.83
C ILE A 172 3.09 2.90 25.39
N ASN A 173 4.10 2.51 24.63
CA ASN A 173 5.08 1.55 25.12
C ASN A 173 6.02 2.26 26.11
N GLU A 174 6.04 1.81 27.36
CA GLU A 174 6.82 2.44 28.44
C GLU A 174 8.31 2.47 28.14
N SER A 175 8.86 1.42 27.50
CA SER A 175 10.27 1.38 27.11
C SER A 175 10.61 2.44 26.06
N VAL A 176 9.70 2.66 25.09
CA VAL A 176 9.85 3.71 24.06
C VAL A 176 9.77 5.08 24.71
N TYR A 177 8.80 5.28 25.61
CA TYR A 177 8.66 6.54 26.35
C TYR A 177 9.92 6.85 27.19
N ALA A 178 10.42 5.86 27.94
CA ALA A 178 11.63 6.00 28.74
C ALA A 178 12.86 6.32 27.86
N PHE A 179 12.97 5.67 26.69
CA PHE A 179 14.04 5.96 25.73
C PHE A 179 13.99 7.40 25.24
N TYR A 180 12.84 7.86 24.76
CA TYR A 180 12.73 9.26 24.29
C TYR A 180 12.94 10.27 25.40
N SER A 181 12.48 9.98 26.62
CA SER A 181 12.72 10.85 27.79
C SER A 181 14.20 10.91 28.21
N SER A 182 15.01 9.93 27.82
CA SER A 182 16.45 9.90 28.07
C SER A 182 17.28 10.70 27.06
N ILE A 183 16.69 11.06 25.91
CA ILE A 183 17.34 11.86 24.90
C ILE A 183 17.38 13.32 25.39
N PRO A 184 18.56 13.95 25.50
CA PRO A 184 18.63 15.35 25.88
C PRO A 184 17.84 16.21 24.89
N GLU A 185 16.99 17.09 25.40
CA GLU A 185 16.38 18.12 24.56
C GLU A 185 17.52 18.99 23.99
N GLN A 186 17.76 18.83 22.68
CA GLN A 186 18.57 19.81 21.97
C GLN A 186 17.65 20.98 21.63
N ASP A 187 17.93 22.14 22.22
CA ASP A 187 17.34 23.41 21.78
C ASP A 187 17.80 23.67 20.34
N TYR A 188 17.11 23.09 19.37
CA TYR A 188 17.20 23.57 18.00
C TYR A 188 16.54 24.94 17.98
N LYS A 189 17.37 26.00 18.06
CA LYS A 189 16.96 27.31 17.60
C LYS A 189 16.72 27.15 16.11
N ILE A 190 15.49 26.88 15.73
CA ILE A 190 15.04 27.02 14.35
C ILE A 190 15.23 28.51 14.08
N GLU A 191 16.23 28.84 13.26
CA GLU A 191 16.35 30.21 12.76
C GLU A 191 15.06 30.48 12.00
N GLU A 192 14.24 31.40 12.52
CA GLU A 192 12.93 31.79 11.98
C GLU A 192 13.00 32.24 10.50
N ASN A 193 14.19 32.31 9.92
CA ASN A 193 14.41 32.74 8.56
C ASN A 193 14.16 31.64 7.50
N ILE A 194 14.10 30.35 7.87
CA ILE A 194 13.92 29.27 6.88
C ILE A 194 12.48 29.21 6.33
N PHE A 195 11.50 29.76 7.05
CA PHE A 195 10.10 29.74 6.63
C PHE A 195 9.60 31.03 5.98
N LYS A 196 10.42 32.10 5.93
CA LYS A 196 9.99 33.36 5.32
C LYS A 196 9.91 33.35 3.80
N ASP A 197 10.54 32.38 3.14
CA ASP A 197 10.52 32.26 1.68
C ASP A 197 9.43 31.29 1.16
N PHE A 198 8.66 30.66 2.05
CA PHE A 198 7.46 29.90 1.70
C PHE A 198 6.22 30.79 1.88
N GLU A 199 6.04 31.77 1.04
CA GLU A 199 4.70 32.31 0.78
C GLU A 199 3.89 31.19 0.13
N LEU A 200 2.98 30.60 0.93
CA LEU A 200 1.94 29.70 0.43
C LEU A 200 1.15 30.49 -0.61
N GLN A 201 1.37 30.21 -1.87
CA GLN A 201 0.39 30.56 -2.88
C GLN A 201 -0.86 29.74 -2.52
N GLU A 202 -1.91 30.44 -2.09
CA GLU A 202 -3.26 29.87 -1.97
C GLU A 202 -3.74 29.56 -3.39
N ASP A 203 -3.33 28.39 -3.92
CA ASP A 203 -3.96 27.82 -5.09
C ASP A 203 -5.38 27.40 -4.68
N GLU A 204 -6.37 27.95 -5.38
CA GLU A 204 -7.78 27.57 -5.25
C GLU A 204 -7.92 26.05 -5.45
N TYR A 205 -8.02 25.31 -4.35
CA TYR A 205 -8.37 23.89 -4.39
C TYR A 205 -9.83 23.76 -4.83
N GLU A 206 -10.03 23.37 -6.09
CA GLU A 206 -11.34 22.85 -6.53
C GLU A 206 -11.69 21.66 -5.63
N LYS A 207 -12.86 21.76 -4.97
CA LYS A 207 -13.39 20.66 -4.16
C LYS A 207 -13.56 19.42 -5.05
N PRO A 208 -13.00 18.26 -4.68
CA PRO A 208 -13.16 17.05 -5.45
C PRO A 208 -14.64 16.69 -5.60
N SER A 209 -15.01 16.30 -6.81
CA SER A 209 -16.38 15.91 -7.15
C SER A 209 -16.86 14.75 -6.27
N SER A 210 -18.13 14.75 -5.90
CA SER A 210 -18.84 13.94 -4.89
C SER A 210 -18.87 12.42 -5.07
N ASN A 211 -17.93 11.82 -5.81
CA ASN A 211 -17.93 10.39 -6.15
C ASN A 211 -16.80 9.56 -5.49
N ILE A 212 -16.13 10.11 -4.48
CA ILE A 212 -15.09 9.37 -3.76
C ILE A 212 -15.77 8.43 -2.76
N LYS A 213 -15.66 7.11 -2.99
CA LYS A 213 -16.14 6.11 -2.04
C LYS A 213 -15.19 6.05 -0.83
N VAL A 214 -15.79 6.16 0.36
CA VAL A 214 -15.08 6.00 1.64
C VAL A 214 -14.53 4.57 1.74
N ILE A 215 -13.26 4.45 2.12
CA ILE A 215 -12.62 3.17 2.40
C ILE A 215 -12.81 2.89 3.90
N ARG A 216 -13.37 1.73 4.24
CA ARG A 216 -13.43 1.25 5.63
C ARG A 216 -12.18 0.45 5.93
N LEU A 217 -11.47 0.86 6.98
CA LEU A 217 -10.27 0.20 7.53
C LEU A 217 -10.62 -0.67 8.73
#